data_04fc8c5d892ad756a026b43ae0fc5055
#
_entry.id   04fc8c5d892ad756a026b43ae0fc5055
#
_cell.length_a   1.000
_cell.length_b   1.000
_cell.length_c   1.000
_cell.angle_alpha   90.00
_cell.angle_beta   90.00
_cell.angle_gamma   90.00
#
_symmetry.space_group_name_H-M   'P 1'
#
loop_
_entity.id
_entity.type
_entity.pdbx_description
1 polymer ?
#
loop_
_entity_poly.entity_id
_entity_poly.type
_entity_poly.pdbx_seq_one_letter_code
_entity_poly.pdbx_strand_id
1 'polypeptide(L)'
;MTPAALVALALTLGVEVPMVAAFARLARWVGPPGAVAGAVGVNVVTHPVLYAVSTGFGSPWQLVMAEAVVVAVETVLLVWWWHVRAREDTVTLALAVVAANAASTALGLLVL
;
A
#
# COMPACT_ATOMS: atom_id res chain seq x y z
N MET A 1 -11.21 16.25 -2.35
CA MET A 1 -10.07 15.67 -3.08
C MET A 1 -10.01 16.22 -4.49
N THR A 2 -8.84 16.57 -4.95
CA THR A 2 -8.67 17.06 -6.33
C THR A 2 -8.81 15.91 -7.35
N PRO A 3 -9.12 16.20 -8.63
CA PRO A 3 -9.12 15.18 -9.67
C PRO A 3 -7.79 14.43 -9.77
N ALA A 4 -6.66 15.14 -9.64
CA ALA A 4 -5.33 14.52 -9.66
C ALA A 4 -5.15 13.54 -8.50
N ALA A 5 -5.64 13.89 -7.32
CA ALA A 5 -5.58 13.00 -6.15
C ALA A 5 -6.44 11.75 -6.34
N LEU A 6 -7.61 11.89 -6.97
CA LEU A 6 -8.48 10.76 -7.27
C LEU A 6 -7.85 9.81 -8.30
N VAL A 7 -7.20 10.36 -9.32
CA VAL A 7 -6.46 9.56 -10.31
C VAL A 7 -5.30 8.83 -9.65
N ALA A 8 -4.54 9.52 -8.81
CA ALA A 8 -3.43 8.91 -8.08
C ALA A 8 -3.91 7.76 -7.19
N LEU A 9 -5.01 7.96 -6.47
CA LEU A 9 -5.60 6.91 -5.63
C LEU A 9 -6.10 5.73 -6.48
N ALA A 10 -6.75 5.99 -7.61
CA ALA A 10 -7.22 4.94 -8.51
C ALA A 10 -6.06 4.10 -9.06
N LEU A 11 -4.95 4.73 -9.48
CA LEU A 11 -3.75 4.03 -9.92
C LEU A 11 -3.15 3.18 -8.79
N THR A 12 -3.06 3.75 -7.60
CA THR A 12 -2.56 3.04 -6.42
C THR A 12 -3.40 1.81 -6.13
N LEU A 13 -4.72 1.95 -6.06
CA LEU A 13 -5.62 0.82 -5.81
C LEU A 13 -5.53 -0.22 -6.93
N GLY A 14 -5.44 0.22 -8.19
CA GLY A 14 -5.35 -0.68 -9.33
C GLY A 14 -4.07 -1.52 -9.37
N VAL A 15 -3.00 -1.08 -8.74
CA VAL A 15 -1.72 -1.79 -8.66
C VAL A 15 -1.59 -2.54 -7.33
N GLU A 16 -1.79 -1.86 -6.22
CA GLU A 16 -1.47 -2.41 -4.90
C GLU A 16 -2.49 -3.43 -4.41
N VAL A 17 -3.78 -3.21 -4.67
CA VAL A 17 -4.82 -4.14 -4.22
C VAL A 17 -4.64 -5.52 -4.86
N PRO A 18 -4.49 -5.66 -6.19
CA PRO A 18 -4.26 -6.97 -6.79
C PRO A 18 -2.98 -7.64 -6.28
N MET A 19 -1.89 -6.89 -6.13
CA MET A 19 -0.62 -7.45 -5.68
C MET A 19 -0.70 -7.96 -4.23
N VAL A 20 -1.17 -7.13 -3.31
CA VAL A 20 -1.26 -7.49 -1.90
C VAL A 20 -2.29 -8.60 -1.68
N ALA A 21 -3.44 -8.51 -2.35
CA ALA A 21 -4.48 -9.54 -2.24
C ALA A 21 -4.00 -10.89 -2.80
N ALA A 22 -3.24 -10.89 -3.90
CA ALA A 22 -2.67 -12.10 -4.46
C ALA A 22 -1.70 -12.77 -3.48
N PHE A 23 -0.82 -11.99 -2.85
CA PHE A 23 0.09 -12.51 -1.83
C PHE A 23 -0.67 -13.08 -0.62
N ALA A 24 -1.69 -12.37 -0.15
CA ALA A 24 -2.49 -12.84 0.98
C ALA A 24 -3.18 -14.17 0.70
N ARG A 25 -3.66 -14.36 -0.53
CA ARG A 25 -4.31 -15.60 -0.94
C ARG A 25 -3.30 -16.74 -1.12
N LEU A 26 -2.18 -16.47 -1.77
CA LEU A 26 -1.12 -17.47 -1.97
C LEU A 26 -0.53 -17.93 -0.64
N ALA A 27 -0.35 -17.04 0.29
CA ALA A 27 0.14 -17.35 1.64
C ALA A 27 -0.95 -17.93 2.55
N ARG A 28 -2.20 -17.92 2.12
CA ARG A 28 -3.36 -18.41 2.89
C ARG A 28 -3.59 -17.65 4.20
N TRP A 29 -3.25 -16.36 4.23
CA TRP A 29 -3.51 -15.54 5.41
C TRP A 29 -4.99 -15.24 5.59
N VAL A 30 -5.74 -15.11 4.50
CA VAL A 30 -7.13 -14.70 4.51
C VAL A 30 -7.81 -15.13 3.20
N GLY A 31 -9.13 -15.31 3.24
CA GLY A 31 -9.92 -15.59 2.04
C GLY A 31 -10.05 -14.40 1.10
N PRO A 32 -10.56 -14.62 -0.13
CA PRO A 32 -10.59 -13.58 -1.16
C PRO A 32 -11.29 -12.28 -0.75
N PRO A 33 -12.50 -12.30 -0.13
CA PRO A 33 -13.15 -11.05 0.27
C PRO A 33 -12.34 -10.27 1.31
N GLY A 34 -11.78 -10.96 2.29
CA GLY A 34 -10.93 -10.35 3.31
C GLY A 34 -9.63 -9.81 2.76
N ALA A 35 -9.03 -10.50 1.78
CA ALA A 35 -7.82 -10.04 1.11
C ALA A 35 -8.05 -8.71 0.39
N VAL A 36 -9.11 -8.61 -0.39
CA VAL A 36 -9.45 -7.38 -1.11
C VAL A 36 -9.84 -6.27 -0.13
N ALA A 37 -10.69 -6.57 0.84
CA ALA A 37 -11.14 -5.57 1.82
C ALA A 37 -9.98 -4.98 2.61
N GLY A 38 -9.03 -5.80 3.07
CA GLY A 38 -7.85 -5.34 3.79
C GLY A 38 -6.95 -4.48 2.91
N ALA A 39 -6.66 -4.93 1.70
CA ALA A 39 -5.81 -4.18 0.77
C ALA A 39 -6.43 -2.84 0.39
N VAL A 40 -7.73 -2.79 0.10
CA VAL A 40 -8.44 -1.54 -0.18
C VAL A 40 -8.43 -0.64 1.04
N GLY A 41 -8.78 -1.19 2.21
CA GLY A 41 -8.91 -0.42 3.44
C GLY A 41 -7.63 0.30 3.83
N VAL A 42 -6.49 -0.39 3.84
CA VAL A 42 -5.21 0.25 4.21
C VAL A 42 -4.79 1.31 3.20
N ASN A 43 -5.03 1.09 1.92
CA ASN A 43 -4.69 2.07 0.89
C ASN A 43 -5.57 3.32 0.97
N VAL A 44 -6.85 3.16 1.23
CA VAL A 44 -7.78 4.29 1.40
C VAL A 44 -7.43 5.13 2.63
N VAL A 45 -6.88 4.51 3.67
CA VAL A 45 -6.43 5.23 4.87
C VAL A 45 -5.12 5.98 4.62
N THR A 46 -4.15 5.35 3.95
CA THR A 46 -2.77 5.86 3.89
C THR A 46 -2.52 6.81 2.71
N HIS A 47 -3.01 6.50 1.52
CA HIS A 47 -2.63 7.22 0.30
C HIS A 47 -3.20 8.63 0.18
N PRO A 48 -4.45 8.92 0.58
CA PRO A 48 -4.92 10.31 0.61
C PRO A 48 -4.09 11.20 1.52
N VAL A 49 -3.67 10.68 2.69
CA VAL A 49 -2.79 11.41 3.62
C VAL A 49 -1.42 11.63 2.99
N LEU A 50 -0.84 10.60 2.40
CA LEU A 50 0.44 10.69 1.69
C LEU A 50 0.38 11.74 0.58
N TYR A 51 -0.66 11.70 -0.25
CA TYR A 51 -0.83 12.67 -1.33
C TYR A 51 -0.90 14.11 -0.80
N ALA A 52 -1.69 14.33 0.25
CA ALA A 52 -1.86 15.65 0.85
C ALA A 52 -0.54 16.18 1.41
N VAL A 53 0.24 15.33 2.09
CA VAL A 53 1.52 15.71 2.68
C VAL A 53 2.59 15.92 1.61
N SER A 54 2.58 15.11 0.55
CA SER A 54 3.60 15.14 -0.49
C SER A 54 3.65 16.44 -1.28
N THR A 55 2.58 17.21 -1.29
CA THR A 55 2.57 18.52 -1.95
C THR A 55 3.57 19.51 -1.34
N GLY A 56 3.98 19.29 -0.08
CA GLY A 56 4.99 20.11 0.60
C GLY A 56 6.41 19.58 0.49
N PHE A 57 6.64 18.48 -0.23
CA PHE A 57 7.97 17.87 -0.30
C PHE A 57 8.89 18.67 -1.21
N GLY A 58 10.12 18.93 -0.70
CA GLY A 58 11.16 19.67 -1.42
C GLY A 58 12.21 18.78 -2.07
N SER A 59 12.17 17.46 -1.86
CA SER A 59 13.14 16.54 -2.44
C SER A 59 12.54 15.13 -2.60
N PRO A 60 13.08 14.33 -3.56
CA PRO A 60 12.67 12.93 -3.70
C PRO A 60 12.90 12.09 -2.44
N TRP A 61 13.88 12.44 -1.64
CA TRP A 61 14.19 11.74 -0.41
C TRP A 61 13.03 11.79 0.59
N GLN A 62 12.33 12.92 0.65
CA GLN A 62 11.15 13.06 1.51
C GLN A 62 10.04 12.09 1.09
N LEU A 63 9.86 11.89 -0.22
CA LEU A 63 8.91 10.91 -0.73
C LEU A 63 9.31 9.48 -0.33
N VAL A 64 10.59 9.13 -0.44
CA VAL A 64 11.09 7.80 -0.03
C VAL A 64 10.82 7.57 1.45
N MET A 65 11.10 8.55 2.30
CA MET A 65 10.84 8.45 3.73
C MET A 65 9.35 8.29 4.04
N ALA A 66 8.51 9.06 3.37
CA ALA A 66 7.06 8.97 3.53
C ALA A 66 6.52 7.60 3.08
N GLU A 67 7.01 7.07 1.97
CA GLU A 67 6.65 5.74 1.49
C GLU A 67 7.07 4.65 2.47
N ALA A 68 8.23 4.80 3.10
CA ALA A 68 8.67 3.86 4.14
C ALA A 68 7.72 3.86 5.34
N VAL A 69 7.23 5.04 5.75
CA VAL A 69 6.23 5.15 6.81
C VAL A 69 4.91 4.51 6.39
N VAL A 70 4.47 4.74 5.16
CA VAL A 70 3.24 4.12 4.61
C VAL A 70 3.36 2.61 4.64
N VAL A 71 4.47 2.04 4.19
CA VAL A 71 4.71 0.60 4.21
C VAL A 71 4.62 0.05 5.64
N ALA A 72 5.25 0.73 6.60
CA ALA A 72 5.21 0.32 8.00
C ALA A 72 3.79 0.33 8.55
N VAL A 73 3.04 1.40 8.30
CA VAL A 73 1.65 1.54 8.77
C VAL A 73 0.76 0.48 8.12
N GLU A 74 0.84 0.30 6.81
CA GLU A 74 0.02 -0.69 6.09
C GLU A 74 0.33 -2.10 6.57
N THR A 75 1.61 -2.43 6.76
CA THR A 75 2.00 -3.75 7.27
C THR A 75 1.43 -4.01 8.65
N VAL A 76 1.56 -3.06 9.57
CA VAL A 76 1.03 -3.20 10.93
C VAL A 76 -0.49 -3.38 10.91
N LEU A 77 -1.19 -2.57 10.12
CA LEU A 77 -2.65 -2.66 10.02
C LEU A 77 -3.09 -4.01 9.45
N LEU A 78 -2.41 -4.53 8.43
CA LEU A 78 -2.74 -5.82 7.83
C LEU A 78 -2.40 -6.99 8.74
N VAL A 79 -1.27 -6.94 9.45
CA VAL A 79 -0.93 -7.94 10.47
C VAL A 79 -2.03 -8.03 11.51
N TRP A 80 -2.50 -6.88 11.97
CA TRP A 80 -3.59 -6.83 12.94
C TRP A 80 -4.91 -7.32 12.35
N TRP A 81 -5.27 -6.84 11.17
CA TRP A 81 -6.57 -7.13 10.55
C TRP A 81 -6.66 -8.61 10.12
N TRP A 82 -5.61 -9.13 9.51
CA TRP A 82 -5.58 -10.51 9.02
C TRP A 82 -5.08 -11.52 10.06
N HIS A 83 -4.77 -11.07 11.26
CA HIS A 83 -4.25 -11.93 12.33
C HIS A 83 -3.01 -12.73 11.91
N VAL A 84 -2.11 -12.09 11.19
CA VAL A 84 -0.82 -12.69 10.82
C VAL A 84 0.05 -12.81 12.06
N ARG A 85 0.45 -14.02 12.42
CA ARG A 85 1.14 -14.28 13.69
C ARG A 85 2.57 -14.77 13.53
N ALA A 86 2.84 -15.55 12.48
CA ALA A 86 4.18 -16.06 12.25
C ALA A 86 5.10 -14.93 11.79
N ARG A 87 6.32 -14.90 12.33
CA ARG A 87 7.32 -13.87 11.98
C ARG A 87 7.67 -13.89 10.49
N GLU A 88 7.81 -15.09 9.92
CA GLU A 88 8.10 -15.26 8.50
C GLU A 88 6.99 -14.66 7.63
N ASP A 89 5.75 -14.86 8.02
CA ASP A 89 4.59 -14.30 7.31
C ASP A 89 4.56 -12.77 7.41
N THR A 90 4.90 -12.22 8.56
CA THR A 90 5.00 -10.77 8.74
C THR A 90 6.08 -10.18 7.83
N VAL A 91 7.24 -10.81 7.74
CA VAL A 91 8.32 -10.38 6.84
C VAL A 91 7.88 -10.46 5.38
N THR A 92 7.24 -11.57 4.98
CA THR A 92 6.73 -11.77 3.63
C THR A 92 5.68 -10.71 3.29
N LEU A 93 4.77 -10.42 4.21
CA LEU A 93 3.76 -9.38 4.03
C LEU A 93 4.41 -8.00 3.86
N ALA A 94 5.39 -7.68 4.70
CA ALA A 94 6.11 -6.40 4.59
C ALA A 94 6.78 -6.26 3.22
N LEU A 95 7.43 -7.33 2.72
CA LEU A 95 8.05 -7.32 1.41
C LEU A 95 7.01 -7.17 0.29
N ALA A 96 5.86 -7.81 0.42
CA ALA A 96 4.76 -7.67 -0.54
C ALA A 96 4.23 -6.22 -0.57
N VAL A 97 4.07 -5.61 0.59
CA VAL A 97 3.63 -4.20 0.70
C VAL A 97 4.67 -3.26 0.11
N VAL A 98 5.97 -3.50 0.36
CA VAL A 98 7.06 -2.72 -0.25
C VAL A 98 6.99 -2.82 -1.77
N ALA A 99 6.89 -4.04 -2.31
CA ALA A 99 6.85 -4.27 -3.76
C ALA A 99 5.63 -3.58 -4.39
N ALA A 100 4.47 -3.67 -3.75
CA ALA A 100 3.24 -3.06 -4.25
C ALA A 100 3.34 -1.52 -4.26
N ASN A 101 3.85 -0.94 -3.18
CA ASN A 101 4.03 0.52 -3.10
C ASN A 101 5.08 1.01 -4.10
N ALA A 102 6.19 0.29 -4.25
CA ALA A 102 7.21 0.64 -5.23
C ALA A 102 6.66 0.59 -6.67
N ALA A 103 5.87 -0.44 -6.99
CA ALA A 103 5.25 -0.58 -8.30
C ALA A 103 4.27 0.55 -8.59
N SER A 104 3.41 0.89 -7.63
CA SER A 104 2.43 1.97 -7.81
C SER A 104 3.10 3.34 -7.93
N THR A 105 4.14 3.59 -7.14
CA THR A 105 4.92 4.84 -7.21
C THR A 105 5.62 4.96 -8.55
N ALA A 106 6.27 3.89 -9.01
CA ALA A 106 6.94 3.89 -10.33
C ALA A 106 5.94 4.15 -11.46
N LEU A 107 4.77 3.51 -11.42
CA LEU A 107 3.73 3.73 -12.42
C LEU A 107 3.21 5.18 -12.35
N GLY A 108 2.99 5.70 -11.15
CA GLY A 108 2.56 7.09 -10.96
C GLY A 108 3.53 8.09 -11.55
N LEU A 109 4.84 7.88 -11.35
CA LEU A 109 5.88 8.74 -11.91
C LEU A 109 5.94 8.69 -13.44
N LEU A 110 5.58 7.54 -14.04
CA LEU A 110 5.56 7.38 -15.49
C LEU A 110 4.32 8.01 -16.14
N VAL A 111 3.19 8.02 -15.44
CA VAL A 111 1.88 8.39 -16.00
C VAL A 111 1.44 9.79 -15.56
N LEU A 112 1.77 10.17 -14.36
CA LEU A 112 1.40 11.46 -13.77
C LEU A 112 2.59 12.42 -13.78
#